data_7fd3c35dd8dd6f7545056063b11da89d
#
_entry.id   7fd3c35dd8dd6f7545056063b11da89d
#
_cell.length_a   1.000
_cell.length_b   1.000
_cell.length_c   1.000
_cell.angle_alpha   90.00
_cell.angle_beta   90.00
_cell.angle_gamma   90.00
#
_symmetry.space_group_name_H-M   'P 1'
#
loop_
_entity.id
_entity.type
_entity.pdbx_description
1 polymer ?
#
loop_
_entity_poly.entity_id
_entity_poly.type
_entity_poly.pdbx_seq_one_letter_code
_entity_poly.pdbx_strand_id
1 'polypeptide(L)'
;WVELYNNIRSTYKTQTASLNYALSRNRGNEYSWKAELNVNYTKQDDEYLMPNSVQNAENLSLGLGGKKNFVLGNSLNRRLLIDVHVAYNNNLGGEYVYGGSHADYPTVTELQQGLTNYYTCDYYRIGGSITYSQQVRENRRMNLFAKVVFDRVNTSDYDYDGRTYLSISLGCNF
;
A
#
# COMPACT_ATOMS: atom_id res chain seq x y z
N TRP A 1 -27.26 16.30 23.23
CA TRP A 1 -26.61 15.79 22.01
C TRP A 1 -25.16 16.24 21.88
N VAL A 2 -24.85 17.50 22.22
CA VAL A 2 -23.49 18.05 22.12
C VAL A 2 -22.57 17.47 23.22
N GLU A 3 -23.08 17.19 24.39
CA GLU A 3 -22.32 16.60 25.49
C GLU A 3 -21.95 15.13 25.23
N LEU A 4 -22.79 14.38 24.55
CA LEU A 4 -22.51 13.00 24.14
C LEU A 4 -21.32 12.94 23.14
N TYR A 5 -21.24 13.89 22.23
CA TYR A 5 -20.13 13.96 21.26
C TYR A 5 -18.79 14.37 21.89
N ASN A 6 -18.81 15.19 22.93
CA ASN A 6 -17.60 15.64 23.62
C ASN A 6 -16.94 14.55 24.48
N ASN A 7 -17.65 13.46 24.77
CA ASN A 7 -17.15 12.34 25.57
C ASN A 7 -16.70 11.12 24.73
N ILE A 8 -16.75 11.20 23.41
CA ILE A 8 -16.21 10.15 22.54
C ILE A 8 -14.70 10.25 22.57
N ARG A 9 -14.07 9.37 23.31
CA ARG A 9 -12.61 9.20 23.31
C ARG A 9 -12.28 7.93 22.55
N SER A 10 -11.49 8.08 21.51
CA SER A 10 -10.88 6.95 20.83
C SER A 10 -9.38 6.99 21.07
N THR A 11 -8.80 5.86 21.37
CA THR A 11 -7.36 5.71 21.55
C THR A 11 -6.80 4.93 20.39
N TYR A 12 -5.84 5.50 19.69
CA TYR A 12 -5.14 4.87 18.57
C TYR A 12 -3.68 4.71 18.95
N LYS A 13 -3.19 3.50 18.88
CA LYS A 13 -1.78 3.20 19.16
C LYS A 13 -1.21 2.41 17.98
N THR A 14 -0.22 2.95 17.31
CA THR A 14 0.47 2.25 16.24
C THR A 14 1.95 2.20 16.53
N GLN A 15 2.51 1.01 16.44
CA GLN A 15 3.95 0.75 16.51
C GLN A 15 4.39 0.21 15.15
N THR A 16 5.41 0.82 14.57
CA THR A 16 5.94 0.40 13.27
C THR A 16 7.44 0.27 13.35
N ALA A 17 7.95 -0.84 12.85
CA ALA A 17 9.37 -1.04 12.61
C ALA A 17 9.57 -1.39 11.14
N SER A 18 10.53 -0.74 10.47
CA SER A 18 10.80 -1.02 9.07
C SER A 18 12.29 -1.13 8.79
N LEU A 19 12.64 -2.10 7.94
CA LEU A 19 13.95 -2.28 7.37
C LEU A 19 13.85 -2.20 5.86
N ASN A 20 14.56 -1.23 5.28
CA ASN A 20 14.59 -1.04 3.85
C ASN A 20 16.04 -1.20 3.38
N TYR A 21 16.26 -2.11 2.44
CA TYR A 21 17.54 -2.33 1.82
C TYR A 21 17.45 -2.15 0.32
N ALA A 22 18.35 -1.40 -0.27
CA ALA A 22 18.34 -1.14 -1.70
C ALA A 22 19.74 -1.28 -2.30
N LEU A 23 19.81 -1.98 -3.42
CA LEU A 23 20.96 -2.05 -4.29
C LEU A 23 20.68 -1.31 -5.58
N SER A 24 21.61 -0.46 -6.01
CA SER A 24 21.46 0.26 -7.26
C SER A 24 22.79 0.39 -7.99
N ARG A 25 22.71 0.47 -9.31
CA ARG A 25 23.82 0.87 -10.17
C ARG A 25 23.50 2.23 -10.79
N ASN A 26 24.35 3.20 -10.53
CA ASN A 26 24.17 4.55 -11.05
C ASN A 26 24.90 4.72 -12.39
N ARG A 27 24.36 5.58 -13.23
CA ARG A 27 24.98 6.08 -14.44
C ARG A 27 24.87 7.61 -14.40
N GLY A 28 25.97 8.27 -14.03
CA GLY A 28 25.94 9.70 -13.69
C GLY A 28 25.09 9.93 -12.42
N ASN A 29 24.20 10.91 -12.47
CA ASN A 29 23.31 11.26 -11.34
C ASN A 29 22.04 10.41 -11.25
N GLU A 30 21.91 9.39 -12.10
CA GLU A 30 20.71 8.57 -12.18
C GLU A 30 21.03 7.09 -12.00
N TYR A 31 20.09 6.35 -11.43
CA TYR A 31 20.23 4.90 -11.39
C TYR A 31 19.87 4.28 -12.75
N SER A 32 20.63 3.29 -13.17
CA SER A 32 20.29 2.46 -14.33
C SER A 32 19.37 1.29 -13.95
N TRP A 33 19.55 0.76 -12.75
CA TRP A 33 18.66 -0.21 -12.12
C TRP A 33 18.71 -0.07 -10.60
N LYS A 34 17.62 -0.48 -9.95
CA LYS A 34 17.49 -0.53 -8.50
C LYS A 34 16.72 -1.79 -8.11
N ALA A 35 17.19 -2.49 -7.10
CA ALA A 35 16.49 -3.57 -6.43
C ALA A 35 16.25 -3.17 -4.98
N GLU A 36 15.06 -3.44 -4.47
CA GLU A 36 14.63 -3.02 -3.13
C GLU A 36 14.07 -4.22 -2.36
N LEU A 37 14.46 -4.34 -1.10
CA LEU A 37 13.88 -5.24 -0.12
C LEU A 37 13.29 -4.38 0.99
N ASN A 38 12.03 -4.61 1.32
CA ASN A 38 11.34 -3.90 2.38
C ASN A 38 10.76 -4.93 3.35
N VAL A 39 11.05 -4.77 4.63
CA VAL A 39 10.44 -5.55 5.70
C VAL A 39 9.78 -4.57 6.64
N ASN A 40 8.48 -4.70 6.85
CA ASN A 40 7.71 -3.82 7.71
C ASN A 40 6.94 -4.65 8.73
N TYR A 41 7.08 -4.28 9.98
CA TYR A 41 6.27 -4.76 11.08
C TYR A 41 5.36 -3.62 11.54
N THR A 42 4.08 -3.89 11.72
CA THR A 42 3.11 -2.93 12.24
C THR A 42 2.24 -3.62 13.27
N LYS A 43 2.16 -3.03 14.44
CA LYS A 43 1.20 -3.38 15.47
C LYS A 43 0.28 -2.20 15.69
N GLN A 44 -1.01 -2.45 15.60
CA GLN A 44 -2.06 -1.47 15.77
C GLN A 44 -3.00 -1.93 16.88
N ASP A 45 -3.26 -1.05 17.83
CA ASP A 45 -4.22 -1.24 18.90
C ASP A 45 -5.14 -0.02 18.93
N ASP A 46 -6.37 -0.20 18.50
CA ASP A 46 -7.37 0.88 18.44
C ASP A 46 -8.55 0.54 19.35
N GLU A 47 -8.88 1.46 20.24
CA GLU A 47 -10.02 1.38 21.14
C GLU A 47 -11.00 2.49 20.81
N TYR A 48 -12.24 2.12 20.52
CA TYR A 48 -13.34 3.01 20.22
C TYR A 48 -14.34 3.00 21.38
N LEU A 49 -14.55 4.14 22.01
CA LEU A 49 -15.49 4.24 23.15
C LEU A 49 -16.96 4.19 22.75
N MET A 50 -17.26 4.42 21.49
CA MET A 50 -18.60 4.20 20.94
C MET A 50 -18.49 3.56 19.56
N PRO A 51 -18.93 2.33 19.41
CA PRO A 51 -19.75 1.47 20.30
C PRO A 51 -18.96 0.63 21.33
N ASN A 52 -17.88 1.11 21.88
CA ASN A 52 -17.01 0.38 22.81
C ASN A 52 -16.41 -0.87 22.15
N SER A 53 -15.75 -0.68 21.01
CA SER A 53 -15.11 -1.74 20.24
C SER A 53 -13.61 -1.63 20.31
N VAL A 54 -12.95 -2.78 20.19
CA VAL A 54 -11.49 -2.91 20.15
C VAL A 54 -11.11 -3.57 18.83
N GLN A 55 -10.13 -3.00 18.17
CA GLN A 55 -9.53 -3.54 16.97
C GLN A 55 -8.02 -3.64 17.17
N ASN A 56 -7.52 -4.85 17.09
CA ASN A 56 -6.08 -5.11 17.16
C ASN A 56 -5.63 -5.79 15.88
N ALA A 57 -4.49 -5.39 15.36
CA ALA A 57 -3.89 -6.04 14.20
C ALA A 57 -2.37 -6.03 14.34
N GLU A 58 -1.76 -7.16 14.07
CA GLU A 58 -0.31 -7.32 14.06
C GLU A 58 0.12 -7.93 12.73
N ASN A 59 0.92 -7.22 11.97
CA ASN A 59 1.25 -7.57 10.60
C ASN A 59 2.75 -7.54 10.35
N LEU A 60 3.25 -8.53 9.61
CA LEU A 60 4.59 -8.54 9.06
C LEU A 60 4.52 -8.56 7.53
N SER A 61 5.07 -7.53 6.90
CA SER A 61 5.07 -7.40 5.45
C SER A 61 6.48 -7.57 4.90
N LEU A 62 6.61 -8.38 3.87
CA LEU A 62 7.84 -8.57 3.10
C LEU A 62 7.60 -8.15 1.66
N GLY A 63 8.38 -7.16 1.20
CA GLY A 63 8.27 -6.61 -0.15
C GLY A 63 9.57 -6.69 -0.92
N LEU A 64 9.49 -7.03 -2.19
CA LEU A 64 10.57 -6.97 -3.17
C LEU A 64 10.19 -6.04 -4.30
N GLY A 65 11.10 -5.17 -4.69
CA GLY A 65 10.91 -4.23 -5.80
C GLY A 65 12.10 -4.23 -6.75
N GLY A 66 11.82 -3.95 -8.00
CA GLY A 66 12.83 -3.77 -9.04
C GLY A 66 12.48 -2.62 -9.96
N LYS A 67 13.47 -1.76 -10.23
CA LYS A 67 13.33 -0.62 -11.15
C LYS A 67 14.43 -0.64 -12.18
N LYS A 68 14.06 -0.44 -13.44
CA LYS A 68 15.01 -0.36 -14.56
C LYS A 68 14.74 0.89 -15.37
N ASN A 69 15.79 1.68 -15.56
CA ASN A 69 15.75 2.87 -16.39
C ASN A 69 16.51 2.62 -17.69
N PHE A 70 15.82 2.73 -18.81
CA PHE A 70 16.36 2.60 -20.13
C PHE A 70 16.45 3.97 -20.78
N VAL A 71 17.63 4.32 -21.28
CA VAL A 71 17.82 5.47 -22.16
C VAL A 71 17.57 5.01 -23.59
N LEU A 72 16.63 5.65 -24.28
CA LEU A 72 16.24 5.28 -25.63
C LEU A 72 16.92 6.17 -26.66
N GLY A 73 17.63 5.54 -27.58
CA GLY A 73 18.36 6.23 -28.65
C GLY A 73 19.67 6.88 -28.18
N ASN A 74 20.26 7.68 -29.08
CA ASN A 74 21.55 8.34 -28.82
C ASN A 74 21.44 9.64 -28.02
N SER A 75 20.21 10.13 -27.77
CA SER A 75 19.95 11.30 -26.97
C SER A 75 19.43 10.90 -25.61
N LEU A 76 19.95 11.51 -24.54
CA LEU A 76 19.49 11.32 -23.15
C LEU A 76 18.04 11.81 -22.91
N ASN A 77 17.39 12.29 -23.99
CA ASN A 77 16.11 12.99 -23.91
C ASN A 77 14.89 12.04 -23.85
N ARG A 78 15.10 10.75 -24.07
CA ARG A 78 14.01 9.75 -24.02
C ARG A 78 14.34 8.65 -23.05
N ARG A 79 13.38 8.30 -22.22
CA ARG A 79 13.56 7.31 -21.16
C ARG A 79 12.35 6.42 -21.04
N LEU A 80 12.60 5.18 -20.69
CA LEU A 80 11.60 4.21 -20.30
C LEU A 80 11.97 3.68 -18.93
N LEU A 81 11.14 3.98 -17.93
CA LEU A 81 11.26 3.45 -16.59
C LEU A 81 10.27 2.31 -16.41
N ILE A 82 10.76 1.16 -16.03
CA ILE A 82 9.95 0.00 -15.62
C ILE A 82 10.17 -0.20 -14.13
N ASP A 83 9.06 -0.28 -13.39
CA ASP A 83 9.00 -0.54 -11.96
C ASP A 83 8.12 -1.76 -11.75
N VAL A 84 8.59 -2.74 -10.98
CA VAL A 84 7.82 -3.91 -10.57
C VAL A 84 8.00 -4.15 -9.09
N HIS A 85 6.93 -4.58 -8.42
CA HIS A 85 6.99 -4.92 -7.01
C HIS A 85 6.05 -6.08 -6.68
N VAL A 86 6.47 -6.85 -5.69
CA VAL A 86 5.64 -7.87 -5.05
C VAL A 86 5.77 -7.70 -3.55
N ALA A 87 4.70 -7.92 -2.82
CA ALA A 87 4.72 -7.93 -1.36
C ALA A 87 3.78 -9.00 -0.84
N TYR A 88 4.17 -9.60 0.26
CA TYR A 88 3.34 -10.50 1.05
C TYR A 88 3.17 -9.90 2.44
N ASN A 89 1.94 -9.82 2.90
CA ASN A 89 1.58 -9.40 4.24
C ASN A 89 1.04 -10.59 4.99
N ASN A 90 1.77 -10.98 6.03
CA ASN A 90 1.39 -12.03 6.95
C ASN A 90 0.78 -11.37 8.20
N ASN A 91 -0.44 -11.74 8.51
CA ASN A 91 -1.05 -11.38 9.77
C ASN A 91 -0.51 -12.29 10.86
N LEU A 92 0.07 -11.70 11.91
CA LEU A 92 0.62 -12.43 13.05
C LEU A 92 -0.40 -12.60 14.17
N GLY A 93 -1.48 -11.83 14.13
CA GLY A 93 -2.55 -11.87 15.11
C GLY A 93 -3.40 -10.61 15.06
N GLY A 94 -4.54 -10.69 15.70
CA GLY A 94 -5.46 -9.57 15.82
C GLY A 94 -6.87 -10.04 16.04
N GLU A 95 -7.71 -9.12 16.43
CA GLU A 95 -9.12 -9.35 16.64
C GLU A 95 -9.90 -8.05 16.45
N TYR A 96 -11.16 -8.20 16.15
CA TYR A 96 -12.14 -7.12 16.24
C TYR A 96 -13.22 -7.52 17.23
N VAL A 97 -13.35 -6.77 18.30
CA VAL A 97 -14.38 -6.99 19.33
C VAL A 97 -15.38 -5.84 19.28
N TYR A 98 -16.62 -6.17 18.98
CA TYR A 98 -17.71 -5.21 18.95
C TYR A 98 -18.39 -5.15 20.32
N GLY A 99 -18.34 -3.99 20.97
CA GLY A 99 -18.90 -3.76 22.30
C GLY A 99 -20.32 -3.20 22.33
N GLY A 100 -20.99 -3.11 21.16
CA GLY A 100 -22.38 -2.62 21.09
C GLY A 100 -23.43 -3.60 21.64
N SER A 101 -24.68 -3.18 21.68
CA SER A 101 -25.78 -4.02 22.15
C SER A 101 -26.05 -5.17 21.18
N HIS A 102 -26.03 -6.41 21.70
CA HIS A 102 -26.39 -7.59 20.92
C HIS A 102 -27.87 -7.66 20.56
N ALA A 103 -28.72 -6.88 21.22
CA ALA A 103 -30.17 -6.89 20.97
C ALA A 103 -30.53 -6.30 19.59
N ASP A 104 -29.71 -5.41 19.08
CA ASP A 104 -29.96 -4.72 17.82
C ASP A 104 -29.50 -5.52 16.59
N TYR A 105 -28.69 -6.56 16.79
CA TYR A 105 -28.12 -7.39 15.72
C TYR A 105 -28.10 -8.85 16.12
N PRO A 106 -29.11 -9.64 15.78
CA PRO A 106 -29.13 -11.09 16.11
C PRO A 106 -27.98 -11.88 15.44
N THR A 107 -27.32 -11.29 14.46
CA THR A 107 -26.16 -11.87 13.73
C THR A 107 -24.82 -11.25 14.12
N VAL A 108 -24.73 -10.63 15.31
CA VAL A 108 -23.49 -9.95 15.76
C VAL A 108 -22.28 -10.88 15.75
N THR A 109 -22.45 -12.16 16.11
CA THR A 109 -21.35 -13.11 16.10
C THR A 109 -20.80 -13.34 14.69
N GLU A 110 -21.66 -13.46 13.69
CA GLU A 110 -21.25 -13.63 12.29
C GLU A 110 -20.58 -12.35 11.77
N LEU A 111 -21.15 -11.18 12.08
CA LEU A 111 -20.55 -9.89 11.72
C LEU A 111 -19.18 -9.72 12.36
N GLN A 112 -19.05 -10.04 13.65
CA GLN A 112 -17.78 -9.95 14.36
C GLN A 112 -16.73 -10.90 13.76
N GLN A 113 -17.11 -12.12 13.43
CA GLN A 113 -16.22 -13.08 12.78
C GLN A 113 -15.79 -12.59 11.40
N GLY A 114 -16.72 -12.06 10.62
CA GLY A 114 -16.44 -11.49 9.30
C GLY A 114 -15.49 -10.30 9.38
N LEU A 115 -15.68 -9.39 10.33
CA LEU A 115 -14.79 -8.25 10.54
C LEU A 115 -13.41 -8.69 11.03
N THR A 116 -13.33 -9.63 11.95
CA THR A 116 -12.07 -10.21 12.41
C THR A 116 -11.31 -10.82 11.23
N ASN A 117 -11.95 -11.63 10.42
CA ASN A 117 -11.33 -12.22 9.23
C ASN A 117 -10.85 -11.16 8.24
N TYR A 118 -11.61 -10.10 8.05
CA TYR A 118 -11.23 -8.99 7.18
C TYR A 118 -9.94 -8.28 7.66
N TYR A 119 -9.81 -8.02 8.96
CA TYR A 119 -8.66 -7.33 9.52
C TYR A 119 -7.44 -8.22 9.73
N THR A 120 -7.63 -9.53 9.81
CA THR A 120 -6.57 -10.49 10.12
C THR A 120 -6.19 -11.38 8.93
N CYS A 121 -6.72 -11.11 7.73
CA CYS A 121 -6.38 -11.91 6.57
C CYS A 121 -4.97 -11.62 6.05
N ASP A 122 -4.32 -12.67 5.60
CA ASP A 122 -3.09 -12.55 4.81
C ASP A 122 -3.40 -12.02 3.41
N TYR A 123 -2.50 -11.24 2.86
CA TYR A 123 -2.64 -10.81 1.47
C TYR A 123 -1.30 -10.70 0.76
N TYR A 124 -1.34 -10.85 -0.53
CA TYR A 124 -0.22 -10.51 -1.39
C TYR A 124 -0.59 -9.41 -2.37
N ARG A 125 0.40 -8.63 -2.73
CA ARG A 125 0.31 -7.54 -3.66
C ARG A 125 1.32 -7.73 -4.76
N ILE A 126 0.90 -7.58 -6.00
CA ILE A 126 1.76 -7.53 -7.17
C ILE A 126 1.41 -6.32 -7.99
N GLY A 127 2.41 -5.58 -8.41
CA GLY A 127 2.15 -4.42 -9.23
C GLY A 127 3.38 -3.90 -9.92
N GLY A 128 3.18 -2.81 -10.64
CA GLY A 128 4.25 -2.15 -11.34
C GLY A 128 3.78 -0.98 -12.17
N SER A 129 4.72 -0.32 -12.79
CA SER A 129 4.44 0.77 -13.70
C SER A 129 5.43 0.81 -14.86
N ILE A 130 4.96 1.29 -16.00
CA ILE A 130 5.78 1.64 -17.14
C ILE A 130 5.61 3.14 -17.37
N THR A 131 6.71 3.88 -17.33
CA THR A 131 6.72 5.32 -17.56
C THR A 131 7.62 5.63 -18.75
N TYR A 132 7.04 6.17 -19.81
CA TYR A 132 7.80 6.77 -20.89
C TYR A 132 7.89 8.27 -20.65
N SER A 133 9.09 8.85 -20.81
CA SER A 133 9.29 10.29 -20.71
C SER A 133 10.18 10.79 -21.83
N GLN A 134 9.87 11.97 -22.32
CA GLN A 134 10.61 12.65 -23.37
C GLN A 134 10.79 14.13 -23.04
N GLN A 135 12.03 14.58 -23.01
CA GLN A 135 12.37 16.01 -22.90
C GLN A 135 12.13 16.68 -24.26
N VAL A 136 11.34 17.76 -24.27
CA VAL A 136 10.93 18.41 -25.51
C VAL A 136 12.00 19.36 -26.07
N ARG A 137 12.78 20.00 -25.18
CA ARG A 137 13.91 20.89 -25.55
C ARG A 137 15.00 20.85 -24.50
N GLU A 138 16.26 20.83 -24.93
CA GLU A 138 17.41 20.82 -24.01
C GLU A 138 17.46 22.01 -23.06
N ASN A 139 17.06 23.20 -23.53
CA ASN A 139 17.09 24.45 -22.76
C ASN A 139 15.78 24.78 -22.03
N ARG A 140 14.75 23.96 -22.17
CA ARG A 140 13.50 24.11 -21.43
C ARG A 140 13.29 22.85 -20.60
N ARG A 141 13.02 23.05 -19.32
CA ARG A 141 12.77 21.96 -18.37
C ARG A 141 11.46 21.20 -18.63
N MET A 142 10.91 21.32 -19.84
CA MET A 142 9.66 20.67 -20.21
C MET A 142 9.90 19.21 -20.54
N ASN A 143 9.23 18.34 -19.79
CA ASN A 143 9.29 16.89 -19.95
C ASN A 143 7.86 16.34 -20.11
N LEU A 144 7.60 15.69 -21.23
CA LEU A 144 6.34 14.98 -21.48
C LEU A 144 6.47 13.56 -20.93
N PHE A 145 5.41 13.06 -20.31
CA PHE A 145 5.40 11.68 -19.85
C PHE A 145 4.06 10.99 -20.11
N ALA A 146 4.16 9.66 -20.29
CA ALA A 146 3.03 8.75 -20.28
C ALA A 146 3.34 7.63 -19.27
N LYS A 147 2.42 7.35 -18.38
CA LYS A 147 2.59 6.34 -17.32
C LYS A 147 1.38 5.41 -17.29
N VAL A 148 1.65 4.11 -17.25
CA VAL A 148 0.66 3.07 -16.96
C VAL A 148 1.05 2.42 -15.64
N VAL A 149 0.08 2.29 -14.75
CA VAL A 149 0.24 1.63 -13.44
C VAL A 149 -0.73 0.48 -13.37
N PHE A 150 -0.24 -0.66 -12.94
CA PHE A 150 -1.03 -1.85 -12.59
C PHE A 150 -0.71 -2.23 -11.15
N ASP A 151 -1.74 -2.57 -10.40
CA ASP A 151 -1.60 -3.05 -9.03
C ASP A 151 -2.74 -4.03 -8.71
N ARG A 152 -2.42 -5.16 -8.11
CA ARG A 152 -3.38 -6.17 -7.68
C ARG A 152 -3.06 -6.63 -6.26
N VAL A 153 -4.08 -6.59 -5.42
CA VAL A 153 -4.07 -7.17 -4.07
C VAL A 153 -4.99 -8.38 -4.07
N ASN A 154 -4.54 -9.47 -3.51
CA ASN A 154 -5.31 -10.69 -3.39
C ASN A 154 -5.13 -11.28 -1.98
N THR A 155 -6.19 -11.86 -1.44
CA THR A 155 -6.17 -12.55 -0.13
C THR A 155 -6.39 -14.03 -0.34
N SER A 156 -5.77 -14.87 0.50
CA SER A 156 -5.92 -16.33 0.45
C SER A 156 -7.05 -16.83 1.35
N ASP A 157 -7.42 -16.05 2.36
CA ASP A 157 -8.23 -16.52 3.49
C ASP A 157 -9.66 -15.97 3.50
N TYR A 158 -10.05 -15.26 2.46
CA TYR A 158 -11.36 -14.63 2.39
C TYR A 158 -11.93 -14.80 0.98
N ASP A 159 -13.25 -15.05 0.89
CA ASP A 159 -14.03 -15.07 -0.38
C ASP A 159 -14.08 -13.69 -1.05
N TYR A 160 -12.97 -12.99 -0.97
CA TYR A 160 -12.82 -11.65 -1.49
C TYR A 160 -12.05 -11.70 -2.80
N ASP A 161 -12.74 -11.46 -3.88
CA ASP A 161 -12.10 -11.19 -5.18
C ASP A 161 -11.13 -10.03 -5.04
N GLY A 162 -9.84 -10.30 -5.24
CA GLY A 162 -8.78 -9.33 -5.07
C GLY A 162 -9.05 -8.04 -5.83
N ARG A 163 -8.57 -6.92 -5.31
CA ARG A 163 -8.70 -5.62 -5.96
C ARG A 163 -7.63 -5.44 -7.02
N THR A 164 -8.06 -5.08 -8.23
CA THR A 164 -7.16 -4.69 -9.32
C THR A 164 -7.31 -3.20 -9.59
N TYR A 165 -6.18 -2.52 -9.66
CA TYR A 165 -6.09 -1.12 -10.02
C TYR A 165 -5.31 -0.97 -11.31
N LEU A 166 -5.88 -0.26 -12.27
CA LEU A 166 -5.22 0.12 -13.52
C LEU A 166 -5.38 1.64 -13.71
N SER A 167 -4.29 2.33 -13.96
CA SER A 167 -4.30 3.77 -14.19
C SER A 167 -3.41 4.13 -15.37
N ILE A 168 -3.87 5.07 -16.17
CA ILE A 168 -3.11 5.68 -17.25
C ILE A 168 -3.03 7.19 -16.99
N SER A 169 -1.82 7.72 -17.00
CA SER A 169 -1.58 9.14 -16.77
C SER A 169 -0.74 9.72 -17.91
N LEU A 170 -1.15 10.87 -18.38
CA LEU A 170 -0.41 11.69 -19.34
C LEU A 170 -0.17 13.06 -18.73
N GLY A 171 1.00 13.63 -18.94
CA GLY A 171 1.30 14.93 -18.37
C GLY A 171 2.58 15.55 -18.90
N CYS A 172 2.81 16.78 -18.44
CA CYS A 172 4.06 17.49 -18.65
C CYS A 172 4.52 18.16 -17.36
N ASN A 173 5.82 18.14 -17.16
CA ASN A 173 6.50 18.88 -16.09
C ASN A 173 7.28 20.03 -16.72
N PHE A 174 7.26 21.20 -16.06
CA PHE A 174 7.95 22.41 -16.48
C PHE A 174 9.11 22.74 -15.54
#